data_da718a6cf6cca37a13aec0262bfc7976
#
_entry.id   da718a6cf6cca37a13aec0262bfc7976
#
_cell.length_a   1.000
_cell.length_b   1.000
_cell.length_c   1.000
_cell.angle_alpha   90.00
_cell.angle_beta   90.00
_cell.angle_gamma   90.00
#
_symmetry.space_group_name_H-M   'P 1'
#
loop_
_entity.id
_entity.type
_entity.pdbx_description
1 polymer ?
#
loop_
_entity_poly.entity_id
_entity_poly.type
_entity_poly.pdbx_seq_one_letter_code
_entity_poly.pdbx_strand_id
1 'polypeptide(L)'
;MKKVITYGTYDLLHQGHINLLRRAKELGDYLIVGVTSDSFDRERGKLNVRNNVLERIEAVRQTGYADEIVIEDYVGQKIDDIQRFGVDIFAIGSDWQGHFDYLKEFCQVVYLPRTEGISLSLIHI
;
A
#
# COMPACT_ATOMS: atom_id res chain seq x y z
N MET A 1 6.64 -18.28 -7.54
CA MET A 1 5.54 -17.38 -7.08
C MET A 1 6.00 -15.94 -7.17
N LYS A 2 5.21 -15.10 -7.82
CA LYS A 2 5.53 -13.69 -7.94
C LYS A 2 4.92 -12.93 -6.77
N LYS A 3 5.75 -12.28 -5.97
CA LYS A 3 5.34 -11.54 -4.78
C LYS A 3 5.28 -10.05 -5.05
N VAL A 4 4.17 -9.44 -4.67
CA VAL A 4 3.92 -8.02 -4.80
C VAL A 4 3.81 -7.41 -3.40
N ILE A 5 4.38 -6.23 -3.19
CA ILE A 5 4.20 -5.49 -1.95
C ILE A 5 3.68 -4.08 -2.26
N THR A 6 2.80 -3.60 -1.41
CA THR A 6 2.31 -2.23 -1.46
C THR A 6 2.18 -1.69 -0.04
N TYR A 7 2.21 -0.37 0.11
CA TYR A 7 2.14 0.28 1.41
C TYR A 7 1.13 1.41 1.39
N GLY A 8 0.57 1.69 2.54
CA GLY A 8 -0.33 2.82 2.68
C GLY A 8 -0.78 3.00 4.11
N THR A 9 -1.46 4.11 4.36
CA THR A 9 -2.10 4.39 5.65
C THR A 9 -3.44 3.66 5.74
N TYR A 10 -4.21 3.65 4.66
CA TYR A 10 -5.52 2.99 4.54
C TYR A 10 -6.50 3.48 5.60
N ASP A 11 -6.47 4.77 5.90
CA ASP A 11 -7.40 5.38 6.83
C ASP A 11 -8.76 5.56 6.15
N LEU A 12 -9.85 5.24 6.85
CA LEU A 12 -11.20 5.35 6.31
C LEU A 12 -11.29 4.69 4.93
N LEU A 13 -10.99 3.41 4.89
CA LEU A 13 -10.87 2.65 3.64
C LEU A 13 -12.08 2.90 2.73
N HIS A 14 -11.80 3.22 1.47
CA HIS A 14 -12.85 3.50 0.48
C HIS A 14 -12.56 2.75 -0.82
N GLN A 15 -13.46 2.91 -1.80
CA GLN A 15 -13.39 2.15 -3.05
C GLN A 15 -12.07 2.35 -3.79
N GLY A 16 -11.48 3.54 -3.71
CA GLY A 16 -10.17 3.80 -4.33
C GLY A 16 -9.08 2.91 -3.76
N HIS A 17 -9.06 2.74 -2.44
CA HIS A 17 -8.11 1.83 -1.78
C HIS A 17 -8.35 0.38 -2.21
N ILE A 18 -9.61 -0.03 -2.27
CA ILE A 18 -9.97 -1.40 -2.63
C ILE A 18 -9.54 -1.70 -4.07
N ASN A 19 -9.77 -0.77 -4.99
CA ASN A 19 -9.35 -0.93 -6.38
C ASN A 19 -7.84 -1.04 -6.51
N LEU A 20 -7.10 -0.24 -5.74
CA LEU A 20 -5.64 -0.30 -5.74
C LEU A 20 -5.14 -1.66 -5.26
N LEU A 21 -5.71 -2.16 -4.15
CA LEU A 21 -5.32 -3.46 -3.61
C LEU A 21 -5.63 -4.59 -4.60
N ARG A 22 -6.79 -4.56 -5.23
CA ARG A 22 -7.18 -5.53 -6.24
C ARG A 22 -6.19 -5.53 -7.41
N ARG A 23 -5.85 -4.35 -7.90
CA ARG A 23 -4.94 -4.21 -9.05
C ARG A 23 -3.52 -4.62 -8.69
N ALA A 24 -3.08 -4.31 -7.46
CA ALA A 24 -1.79 -4.77 -6.98
C ALA A 24 -1.75 -6.30 -6.91
N LYS A 25 -2.81 -6.92 -6.40
CA LYS A 25 -2.91 -8.37 -6.34
C LYS A 25 -2.83 -9.00 -7.72
N GLU A 26 -3.43 -8.38 -8.73
CA GLU A 26 -3.44 -8.89 -10.09
C GLU A 26 -2.05 -8.90 -10.75
N LEU A 27 -1.08 -8.18 -10.19
CA LEU A 27 0.28 -8.14 -10.74
C LEU A 27 1.09 -9.40 -10.43
N GLY A 28 0.63 -10.22 -9.49
CA GLY A 28 1.38 -11.41 -9.12
C GLY A 28 0.50 -12.44 -8.43
N ASP A 29 1.15 -13.32 -7.67
CA ASP A 29 0.48 -14.46 -7.03
C ASP A 29 0.22 -14.24 -5.54
N TYR A 30 0.96 -13.32 -4.93
CA TYR A 30 0.95 -13.14 -3.49
C TYR A 30 1.11 -11.65 -3.19
N LEU A 31 0.18 -11.08 -2.46
CA LEU A 31 0.21 -9.65 -2.12
C LEU A 31 0.48 -9.44 -0.64
N ILE A 32 1.55 -8.70 -0.37
CA ILE A 32 1.90 -8.22 0.97
C ILE A 32 1.49 -6.76 1.05
N VAL A 33 0.74 -6.40 2.10
CA VAL A 33 0.30 -5.02 2.31
C VAL A 33 0.92 -4.49 3.60
N GLY A 34 1.69 -3.42 3.47
CA GLY A 34 2.26 -2.71 4.62
C GLY A 34 1.33 -1.58 5.04
N VAL A 35 0.92 -1.59 6.31
CA VAL A 35 0.07 -0.55 6.89
C VAL A 35 0.90 0.25 7.87
N THR A 36 0.93 1.58 7.70
CA THR A 36 1.76 2.43 8.54
C THR A 36 1.28 2.42 9.99
N SER A 37 2.24 2.32 10.93
CA SER A 37 1.92 2.37 12.36
C SER A 37 1.46 3.78 12.76
N ASP A 38 0.78 3.87 13.90
CA ASP A 38 0.33 5.17 14.41
C ASP A 38 1.51 6.09 14.72
N SER A 39 2.59 5.55 15.30
CA SER A 39 3.78 6.34 15.60
C SER A 39 4.49 6.79 14.32
N PHE A 40 4.57 5.93 13.32
CA PHE A 40 5.19 6.28 12.03
C PHE A 40 4.40 7.36 11.31
N ASP A 41 3.06 7.30 11.37
CA ASP A 41 2.21 8.35 10.81
C ASP A 41 2.48 9.69 11.48
N ARG A 42 2.59 9.71 12.81
CA ARG A 42 2.89 10.94 13.55
C ARG A 42 4.27 11.49 13.19
N GLU A 43 5.28 10.63 13.08
CA GLU A 43 6.63 11.05 12.71
C GLU A 43 6.69 11.67 11.33
N ARG A 44 5.85 11.20 10.41
CA ARG A 44 5.76 11.75 9.05
C ARG A 44 4.84 12.96 8.96
N GLY A 45 4.30 13.44 10.07
CA GLY A 45 3.41 14.59 10.11
C GLY A 45 1.97 14.30 9.73
N LYS A 46 1.57 13.03 9.65
CA LYS A 46 0.17 12.65 9.40
C LYS A 46 -0.60 12.66 10.72
N LEU A 47 -1.18 13.81 11.05
CA LEU A 47 -1.83 14.01 12.34
C LEU A 47 -3.35 13.80 12.29
N ASN A 48 -3.92 13.60 11.09
CA ASN A 48 -5.36 13.52 10.89
C ASN A 48 -5.87 12.10 10.68
N VAL A 49 -5.08 11.08 11.00
CA VAL A 49 -5.48 9.70 10.84
C VAL A 49 -6.57 9.39 11.88
N ARG A 50 -7.73 8.92 11.43
CA ARG A 50 -8.91 8.70 12.25
C ARG A 50 -8.94 7.33 12.91
N ASN A 51 -8.55 6.29 12.17
CA ASN A 51 -8.55 4.92 12.67
C ASN A 51 -7.15 4.55 13.15
N ASN A 52 -7.07 3.81 14.27
CA ASN A 52 -5.77 3.31 14.72
C ASN A 52 -5.27 2.19 13.80
N VAL A 53 -4.01 1.79 13.97
CA VAL A 53 -3.39 0.81 13.08
C VAL A 53 -4.15 -0.52 13.05
N LEU A 54 -4.67 -0.98 14.19
CA LEU A 54 -5.39 -2.25 14.25
C LEU A 54 -6.69 -2.18 13.46
N GLU A 55 -7.41 -1.07 13.55
CA GLU A 55 -8.63 -0.86 12.78
C GLU A 55 -8.33 -0.81 11.27
N ARG A 56 -7.23 -0.18 10.90
CA ARG A 56 -6.84 -0.06 9.49
C ARG A 56 -6.39 -1.42 8.93
N ILE A 57 -5.67 -2.20 9.71
CA ILE A 57 -5.29 -3.56 9.33
C ILE A 57 -6.52 -4.42 9.11
N GLU A 58 -7.50 -4.34 10.01
CA GLU A 58 -8.73 -5.12 9.88
C GLU A 58 -9.50 -4.75 8.62
N ALA A 59 -9.57 -3.45 8.29
CA ALA A 59 -10.23 -3.00 7.08
C ALA A 59 -9.55 -3.56 5.83
N VAL A 60 -8.22 -3.54 5.79
CA VAL A 60 -7.46 -4.12 4.67
C VAL A 60 -7.70 -5.62 4.58
N ARG A 61 -7.66 -6.32 5.71
CA ARG A 61 -7.87 -7.76 5.75
C ARG A 61 -9.23 -8.16 5.18
N GLN A 62 -10.25 -7.38 5.49
CA GLN A 62 -11.62 -7.69 5.05
C GLN A 62 -11.81 -7.52 3.54
N THR A 63 -10.92 -6.81 2.85
CA THR A 63 -11.00 -6.72 1.38
C THR A 63 -10.74 -8.07 0.71
N GLY A 64 -10.02 -8.96 1.37
CA GLY A 64 -9.69 -10.28 0.83
C GLY A 64 -8.54 -10.29 -0.17
N TYR A 65 -7.94 -9.15 -0.49
CA TYR A 65 -6.87 -9.08 -1.48
C TYR A 65 -5.48 -9.28 -0.88
N ALA A 66 -5.29 -8.97 0.39
CA ALA A 66 -3.99 -9.11 1.04
C ALA A 66 -3.76 -10.56 1.48
N ASP A 67 -2.68 -11.15 1.04
CA ASP A 67 -2.28 -12.48 1.51
C ASP A 67 -1.51 -12.37 2.82
N GLU A 68 -0.83 -11.25 3.02
CA GLU A 68 -0.07 -10.99 4.24
C GLU A 68 -0.12 -9.50 4.53
N ILE A 69 -0.24 -9.13 5.80
CA ILE A 69 -0.25 -7.73 6.22
C ILE A 69 0.88 -7.53 7.21
N VAL A 70 1.70 -6.50 6.97
CA VAL A 70 2.80 -6.12 7.88
C VAL A 70 2.61 -4.67 8.31
N ILE A 71 3.23 -4.29 9.40
CA ILE A 71 3.18 -2.91 9.89
C ILE A 71 4.44 -2.20 9.43
N GLU A 72 4.28 -1.03 8.81
CA GLU A 72 5.41 -0.18 8.45
C GLU A 72 5.67 0.79 9.60
N ASP A 73 6.85 0.71 10.20
CA ASP A 73 7.13 1.38 11.47
C ASP A 73 8.36 2.30 11.43
N TYR A 74 9.17 2.25 10.38
CA TYR A 74 10.39 3.06 10.32
C TYR A 74 10.79 3.40 8.89
N VAL A 75 11.56 4.48 8.76
CA VAL A 75 12.12 4.91 7.47
C VAL A 75 13.13 3.87 7.00
N GLY A 76 13.03 3.48 5.73
CA GLY A 76 13.91 2.46 5.16
C GLY A 76 13.36 1.05 5.24
N GLN A 77 12.24 0.85 5.92
CA GLN A 77 11.65 -0.48 6.06
C GLN A 77 11.27 -1.09 4.71
N LYS A 78 10.92 -0.27 3.72
CA LYS A 78 10.54 -0.80 2.40
C LYS A 78 11.66 -1.63 1.79
N ILE A 79 12.90 -1.16 1.89
CA ILE A 79 14.05 -1.90 1.38
C ILE A 79 14.22 -3.21 2.16
N ASP A 80 14.14 -3.13 3.49
CA ASP A 80 14.29 -4.30 4.35
C ASP A 80 13.22 -5.36 4.04
N ASP A 81 11.97 -4.92 3.88
CA ASP A 81 10.86 -5.83 3.57
C ASP A 81 11.01 -6.48 2.20
N ILE A 82 11.41 -5.69 1.20
CA ILE A 82 11.61 -6.21 -0.16
C ILE A 82 12.64 -7.34 -0.14
N GLN A 83 13.74 -7.13 0.57
CA GLN A 83 14.80 -8.13 0.67
C GLN A 83 14.38 -9.32 1.53
N ARG A 84 13.73 -9.06 2.66
CA ARG A 84 13.33 -10.11 3.60
C ARG A 84 12.30 -11.07 3.00
N PHE A 85 11.33 -10.53 2.27
CA PHE A 85 10.26 -11.35 1.69
C PHE A 85 10.56 -11.84 0.27
N GLY A 86 11.65 -11.39 -0.33
CA GLY A 86 11.97 -11.74 -1.71
C GLY A 86 10.94 -11.18 -2.68
N VAL A 87 10.61 -9.91 -2.54
CA VAL A 87 9.57 -9.27 -3.33
C VAL A 87 10.03 -9.03 -4.77
N ASP A 88 9.15 -9.33 -5.71
CA ASP A 88 9.42 -9.12 -7.14
C ASP A 88 8.92 -7.76 -7.63
N ILE A 89 7.81 -7.28 -7.10
CA ILE A 89 7.17 -6.04 -7.56
C ILE A 89 6.75 -5.19 -6.36
N PHE A 90 7.16 -3.92 -6.38
CA PHE A 90 6.62 -2.90 -5.49
C PHE A 90 5.57 -2.12 -6.29
N ALA A 91 4.33 -2.11 -5.83
CA ALA A 91 3.24 -1.42 -6.51
C ALA A 91 2.67 -0.33 -5.62
N ILE A 92 2.38 0.82 -6.19
CA ILE A 92 1.80 1.94 -5.45
C ILE A 92 1.01 2.82 -6.42
N GLY A 93 0.14 3.68 -5.89
CA GLY A 93 -0.64 4.58 -6.73
C GLY A 93 0.21 5.59 -7.48
N SER A 94 -0.27 6.00 -8.66
CA SER A 94 0.46 6.92 -9.53
C SER A 94 0.63 8.31 -8.95
N ASP A 95 -0.11 8.67 -7.91
CA ASP A 95 0.09 9.94 -7.19
C ASP A 95 1.52 10.05 -6.64
N TRP A 96 2.19 8.91 -6.46
CA TRP A 96 3.55 8.84 -5.97
C TRP A 96 4.59 8.67 -7.08
N GLN A 97 4.19 8.91 -8.33
CA GLN A 97 5.07 8.72 -9.49
C GLN A 97 6.47 9.31 -9.25
N GLY A 98 7.49 8.48 -9.39
CA GLY A 98 8.88 8.85 -9.22
C GLY A 98 9.41 8.82 -7.79
N HIS A 99 8.53 8.89 -6.78
CA HIS A 99 8.98 8.97 -5.38
C HIS A 99 9.66 7.70 -4.87
N PHE A 100 9.39 6.57 -5.50
CA PHE A 100 9.93 5.28 -5.07
C PHE A 100 10.84 4.66 -6.10
N ASP A 101 11.35 5.45 -7.04
CA ASP A 101 12.26 4.95 -8.07
C ASP A 101 13.55 4.39 -7.47
N TYR A 102 13.94 4.83 -6.27
CA TYR A 102 15.10 4.28 -5.59
C TYR A 102 14.97 2.79 -5.29
N LEU A 103 13.74 2.25 -5.29
CA LEU A 103 13.50 0.84 -5.06
C LEU A 103 13.74 -0.02 -6.31
N LYS A 104 13.92 0.60 -7.48
CA LYS A 104 14.20 -0.12 -8.73
C LYS A 104 15.48 -0.95 -8.68
N GLU A 105 16.37 -0.60 -7.77
CA GLU A 105 17.60 -1.33 -7.52
C GLU A 105 17.32 -2.73 -6.93
N PHE A 106 16.17 -2.90 -6.28
CA PHE A 106 15.85 -4.10 -5.53
C PHE A 106 14.72 -4.93 -6.15
N CYS A 107 13.83 -4.30 -6.90
CA CYS A 107 12.68 -4.97 -7.50
C CYS A 107 12.08 -4.11 -8.61
N GLN A 108 11.07 -4.65 -9.29
CA GLN A 108 10.31 -3.86 -10.26
C GLN A 108 9.41 -2.89 -9.50
N VAL A 109 9.33 -1.64 -9.94
CA VAL A 109 8.47 -0.62 -9.37
C VAL A 109 7.36 -0.30 -10.37
N VAL A 110 6.11 -0.43 -9.93
CA VAL A 110 4.94 -0.19 -10.77
C VAL A 110 4.08 0.90 -10.11
N TYR A 111 3.81 1.97 -10.84
CA TYR A 111 2.89 3.01 -10.41
C TYR A 111 1.55 2.76 -11.08
N LEU A 112 0.52 2.48 -10.27
CA LEU A 112 -0.80 2.14 -10.77
C LEU A 112 -1.62 3.41 -10.96
N PRO A 113 -2.08 3.71 -12.18
CA PRO A 113 -2.92 4.87 -12.39
C PRO A 113 -4.26 4.70 -11.67
N ARG A 114 -4.91 5.81 -11.35
CA ARG A 114 -6.24 5.75 -10.75
C ARG A 114 -7.18 4.99 -11.68
N THR A 115 -8.08 4.22 -11.08
CA THR A 115 -9.09 3.51 -11.85
C THR A 115 -9.98 4.53 -12.56
N GLU A 116 -10.12 4.36 -13.87
CA GLU A 116 -10.95 5.26 -14.67
C GLU A 116 -12.39 5.24 -14.15
N GLY A 117 -13.00 6.41 -14.06
CA GLY A 117 -14.34 6.56 -13.53
C GLY A 117 -14.42 6.64 -12.01
N ILE A 118 -13.33 6.38 -11.32
CA ILE A 118 -13.23 6.52 -9.87
C ILE A 118 -12.44 7.77 -9.58
N SER A 119 -13.11 8.88 -9.47
CA SER A 119 -12.50 10.15 -9.08
C SER A 119 -13.08 10.58 -7.74
N LEU A 120 -12.44 11.56 -7.11
CA LEU A 120 -12.95 12.09 -5.86
C LEU A 120 -14.36 12.65 -6.02
N SER A 121 -14.64 13.26 -7.16
CA SER A 121 -15.97 13.80 -7.41
C SER A 121 -17.03 12.71 -7.50
N LEU A 122 -16.67 11.53 -8.03
CA LEU A 122 -17.59 10.41 -8.09
C LEU A 122 -17.72 9.71 -6.74
N ILE A 123 -16.62 9.62 -5.99
CA ILE A 123 -16.61 8.99 -4.68
C ILE A 123 -17.49 9.76 -3.70
N HIS A 124 -17.56 11.07 -3.86
CA HIS A 124 -18.32 11.93 -2.96
C HIS A 124 -19.82 11.96 -3.25
N ILE A 125 -20.21 11.43 -4.36
CA ILE A 125 -21.63 11.37 -4.73
C ILE A 125 -22.34 10.20 -4.00
#